data_954fc80f682ab82af1ae27b2715e1e25
#
_entry.id   954fc80f682ab82af1ae27b2715e1e25
#
_cell.length_a   1.000
_cell.length_b   1.000
_cell.length_c   1.000
_cell.angle_alpha   90.00
_cell.angle_beta   90.00
_cell.angle_gamma   90.00
#
_symmetry.space_group_name_H-M   'P 1'
#
loop_
_entity.id
_entity.type
_entity.pdbx_description
1 polymer ?
#
loop_
_entity_poly.entity_id
_entity_poly.type
_entity_poly.pdbx_seq_one_letter_code
_entity_poly.pdbx_strand_id
1 'polypeptide(L)'
;FTLAHEMGHALHSYHSCKYQPISTSDYVIFVAEVASTCNEVLLMRHLLGKTTDKRERAYLINHFLDQFKGTVYRQTMFAEFELEMGRMAERGEALTADALSEKYLALNKLYFGPEMVSDDAIALEWARIPHFFYNYYVFQYATGFSAAVAIANRILREGADAAADYKRFLSGGG
;
A
#
# COMPACT_ATOMS: atom_id res chain seq x y z
N PHE A 1 -2.39 15.43 -2.74
CA PHE A 1 -2.23 14.26 -1.83
C PHE A 1 -0.78 14.06 -1.40
N THR A 2 0.22 14.22 -2.28
CA THR A 2 1.65 14.06 -1.96
C THR A 2 2.08 14.85 -0.71
N LEU A 3 1.68 16.12 -0.58
CA LEU A 3 2.01 16.91 0.61
C LEU A 3 1.42 16.29 1.90
N ALA A 4 0.18 15.78 1.86
CA ALA A 4 -0.44 15.13 3.01
C ALA A 4 0.27 13.82 3.37
N HIS A 5 0.74 13.07 2.35
CA HIS A 5 1.55 11.87 2.49
C HIS A 5 2.86 12.17 3.23
N GLU A 6 3.65 13.11 2.72
CA GLU A 6 4.94 13.50 3.33
C GLU A 6 4.77 14.07 4.74
N MET A 7 3.67 14.80 5.00
CA MET A 7 3.32 15.25 6.35
C MET A 7 2.99 14.09 7.29
N GLY A 8 2.46 12.98 6.78
CA GLY A 8 2.26 11.76 7.56
C GLY A 8 3.59 11.17 8.04
N HIS A 9 4.58 11.05 7.16
CA HIS A 9 5.94 10.65 7.53
C HIS A 9 6.58 11.62 8.52
N ALA A 10 6.47 12.92 8.27
CA ALA A 10 7.01 13.94 9.17
C ALA A 10 6.41 13.87 10.58
N LEU A 11 5.09 13.67 10.70
CA LEU A 11 4.42 13.50 11.98
C LEU A 11 4.84 12.21 12.68
N HIS A 12 4.98 11.10 11.94
CA HIS A 12 5.46 9.85 12.49
C HIS A 12 6.87 10.00 13.07
N SER A 13 7.80 10.52 12.28
CA SER A 13 9.17 10.76 12.72
C SER A 13 9.24 11.72 13.92
N TYR A 14 8.45 12.80 13.90
CA TYR A 14 8.38 13.73 15.02
C TYR A 14 7.93 13.05 16.33
N HIS A 15 6.85 12.27 16.26
CA HIS A 15 6.32 11.58 17.44
C HIS A 15 7.27 10.49 17.92
N SER A 16 7.83 9.67 17.02
CA SER A 16 8.77 8.64 17.38
C SER A 16 10.02 9.24 18.04
N CYS A 17 10.69 10.20 17.42
CA CYS A 17 11.87 10.85 17.97
C CYS A 17 11.61 11.59 19.29
N LYS A 18 10.38 12.07 19.50
CA LYS A 18 10.01 12.76 20.74
C LYS A 18 9.85 11.84 21.94
N TYR A 19 9.36 10.63 21.71
CA TYR A 19 8.95 9.72 22.79
C TYR A 19 9.86 8.49 22.91
N GLN A 20 10.70 8.20 21.93
CA GLN A 20 11.64 7.09 21.94
C GLN A 20 13.08 7.56 22.12
N PRO A 21 13.94 6.77 22.80
CA PRO A 21 15.37 7.00 22.76
C PRO A 21 15.90 6.80 21.32
N ILE A 22 17.04 7.44 21.01
CA ILE A 22 17.64 7.41 19.66
C ILE A 22 17.85 5.99 19.11
N SER A 23 18.10 5.03 19.99
CA SER A 23 18.34 3.62 19.64
C SER A 23 17.08 2.88 19.13
N THR A 24 15.88 3.41 19.42
CA THR A 24 14.59 2.79 19.06
C THR A 24 13.63 3.79 18.40
N SER A 25 14.12 4.97 18.01
CA SER A 25 13.28 5.99 17.38
C SER A 25 12.99 5.71 15.90
N ASP A 26 13.81 4.89 15.24
CA ASP A 26 13.51 4.43 13.89
C ASP A 26 12.38 3.41 13.92
N TYR A 27 11.56 3.41 12.90
CA TYR A 27 10.45 2.47 12.74
C TYR A 27 10.56 1.72 11.41
N VAL A 28 10.05 0.49 11.38
CA VAL A 28 10.12 -0.35 10.20
C VAL A 28 9.24 0.20 9.06
N ILE A 29 9.66 -0.06 7.83
CA ILE A 29 8.96 0.43 6.63
C ILE A 29 7.49 0.02 6.59
N PHE A 30 7.15 -1.14 7.16
CA PHE A 30 5.78 -1.66 7.25
C PHE A 30 4.82 -0.65 7.89
N VAL A 31 5.23 0.05 8.96
CA VAL A 31 4.39 1.03 9.67
C VAL A 31 4.54 2.45 9.13
N ALA A 32 5.63 2.74 8.42
CA ALA A 32 5.89 4.05 7.84
C ALA A 32 4.74 4.51 6.92
N GLU A 33 4.33 3.63 6.01
CA GLU A 33 3.28 3.92 5.03
C GLU A 33 1.87 3.96 5.65
N VAL A 34 1.70 3.42 6.85
CA VAL A 34 0.42 3.56 7.58
C VAL A 34 0.16 5.02 7.92
N ALA A 35 1.18 5.76 8.36
CA ALA A 35 1.04 7.17 8.73
C ALA A 35 0.75 8.08 7.54
N SER A 36 1.53 7.94 6.47
CA SER A 36 1.36 8.69 5.23
C SER A 36 0.00 8.46 4.58
N THR A 37 -0.38 7.19 4.42
CA THR A 37 -1.66 6.79 3.82
C THR A 37 -2.86 7.18 4.69
N CYS A 38 -2.75 7.11 6.03
CA CYS A 38 -3.80 7.57 6.94
C CYS A 38 -4.11 9.06 6.72
N ASN A 39 -3.09 9.90 6.58
CA ASN A 39 -3.26 11.31 6.27
C ASN A 39 -3.94 11.53 4.91
N GLU A 40 -3.56 10.76 3.88
CA GLU A 40 -4.22 10.86 2.59
C GLU A 40 -5.71 10.48 2.66
N VAL A 41 -6.05 9.42 3.37
CA VAL A 41 -7.45 8.99 3.55
C VAL A 41 -8.25 10.04 4.32
N LEU A 42 -7.70 10.60 5.39
CA LEU A 42 -8.35 11.68 6.15
C LEU A 42 -8.57 12.93 5.28
N LEU A 43 -7.58 13.33 4.48
CA LEU A 43 -7.72 14.45 3.52
C LEU A 43 -8.77 14.14 2.47
N MET A 44 -8.77 12.95 1.89
CA MET A 44 -9.76 12.49 0.91
C MET A 44 -11.18 12.61 1.46
N ARG A 45 -11.43 12.09 2.66
CA ARG A 45 -12.73 12.14 3.34
C ARG A 45 -13.16 13.58 3.63
N HIS A 46 -12.21 14.42 4.05
CA HIS A 46 -12.46 15.83 4.30
C HIS A 46 -12.87 16.58 3.02
N LEU A 47 -12.14 16.40 1.93
CA LEU A 47 -12.44 17.03 0.65
C LEU A 47 -13.80 16.55 0.08
N LEU A 48 -14.08 15.25 0.15
CA LEU A 48 -15.39 14.70 -0.26
C LEU A 48 -16.55 15.23 0.56
N GLY A 49 -16.32 15.56 1.84
CA GLY A 49 -17.33 16.20 2.70
C GLY A 49 -17.55 17.67 2.39
N LYS A 50 -16.57 18.35 1.78
CA LYS A 50 -16.65 19.79 1.47
C LYS A 50 -17.18 20.10 0.09
N THR A 51 -16.84 19.29 -0.91
CA THR A 51 -17.28 19.57 -2.29
C THR A 51 -18.64 18.97 -2.61
N THR A 52 -19.48 19.77 -3.27
CA THR A 52 -20.76 19.36 -3.83
C THR A 52 -20.72 19.23 -5.35
N ASP A 53 -19.66 19.73 -5.98
CA ASP A 53 -19.48 19.61 -7.43
C ASP A 53 -19.29 18.15 -7.86
N LYS A 54 -20.08 17.70 -8.82
CA LYS A 54 -20.07 16.30 -9.27
C LYS A 54 -18.76 15.89 -9.94
N ARG A 55 -18.10 16.81 -10.65
CA ARG A 55 -16.85 16.51 -11.35
C ARG A 55 -15.70 16.41 -10.36
N GLU A 56 -15.65 17.33 -9.40
CA GLU A 56 -14.66 17.25 -8.32
C GLU A 56 -14.82 15.98 -7.48
N ARG A 57 -16.06 15.63 -7.14
CA ARG A 57 -16.34 14.37 -6.42
C ARG A 57 -15.92 13.14 -7.23
N ALA A 58 -16.24 13.10 -8.52
CA ALA A 58 -15.85 12.00 -9.40
C ALA A 58 -14.31 11.89 -9.49
N TYR A 59 -13.60 13.02 -9.61
CA TYR A 59 -12.15 13.04 -9.60
C TYR A 59 -11.56 12.48 -8.31
N LEU A 60 -12.06 12.94 -7.15
CA LEU A 60 -11.59 12.46 -5.84
C LEU A 60 -11.82 10.95 -5.66
N ILE A 61 -13.01 10.47 -6.03
CA ILE A 61 -13.34 9.05 -5.94
C ILE A 61 -12.45 8.24 -6.88
N ASN A 62 -12.27 8.68 -8.13
CA ASN A 62 -11.41 7.98 -9.08
C ASN A 62 -9.95 7.93 -8.59
N HIS A 63 -9.44 9.03 -8.06
CA HIS A 63 -8.10 9.07 -7.45
C HIS A 63 -7.94 8.02 -6.34
N PHE A 64 -8.93 7.89 -5.46
CA PHE A 64 -8.89 6.89 -4.39
C PHE A 64 -8.98 5.45 -4.93
N LEU A 65 -9.79 5.23 -5.95
CA LEU A 65 -9.90 3.92 -6.61
C LEU A 65 -8.60 3.54 -7.33
N ASP A 66 -7.92 4.49 -7.96
CA ASP A 66 -6.60 4.26 -8.58
C ASP A 66 -5.53 3.92 -7.54
N GLN A 67 -5.52 4.61 -6.39
CA GLN A 67 -4.65 4.26 -5.26
C GLN A 67 -4.95 2.84 -4.75
N PHE A 68 -6.22 2.50 -4.56
CA PHE A 68 -6.63 1.18 -4.11
C PHE A 68 -6.20 0.09 -5.11
N LYS A 69 -6.43 0.31 -6.41
CA LYS A 69 -5.99 -0.59 -7.48
C LYS A 69 -4.47 -0.78 -7.46
N GLY A 70 -3.70 0.31 -7.41
CA GLY A 70 -2.23 0.27 -7.46
C GLY A 70 -1.59 -0.30 -6.20
N THR A 71 -2.20 -0.08 -5.02
CA THR A 71 -1.62 -0.44 -3.73
C THR A 71 -2.16 -1.76 -3.18
N VAL A 72 -3.46 -2.03 -3.31
CA VAL A 72 -4.03 -3.28 -2.79
C VAL A 72 -4.01 -4.37 -3.86
N TYR A 73 -4.70 -4.17 -4.98
CA TYR A 73 -4.80 -5.21 -6.02
C TYR A 73 -3.44 -5.58 -6.61
N ARG A 74 -2.72 -4.59 -7.11
CA ARG A 74 -1.44 -4.81 -7.78
C ARG A 74 -0.39 -5.39 -6.83
N GLN A 75 -0.28 -4.87 -5.61
CA GLN A 75 0.74 -5.34 -4.67
C GLN A 75 0.41 -6.73 -4.10
N THR A 76 -0.87 -7.06 -3.95
CA THR A 76 -1.29 -8.42 -3.60
C THR A 76 -0.97 -9.40 -4.72
N MET A 77 -1.22 -9.02 -5.98
CA MET A 77 -0.81 -9.82 -7.14
C MET A 77 0.71 -10.05 -7.16
N PHE A 78 1.50 -9.03 -6.87
CA PHE A 78 2.96 -9.15 -6.77
C PHE A 78 3.38 -10.08 -5.63
N ALA A 79 2.74 -9.99 -4.47
CA ALA A 79 3.03 -10.88 -3.34
C ALA A 79 2.67 -12.33 -3.65
N GLU A 80 1.58 -12.58 -4.36
CA GLU A 80 1.23 -13.92 -4.82
C GLU A 80 2.22 -14.46 -5.86
N PHE A 81 2.70 -13.58 -6.76
CA PHE A 81 3.76 -13.96 -7.71
C PHE A 81 5.06 -14.33 -6.99
N GLU A 82 5.50 -13.56 -5.98
CA GLU A 82 6.66 -13.91 -5.15
C GLU A 82 6.47 -15.27 -4.45
N LEU A 83 5.29 -15.51 -3.90
CA LEU A 83 4.97 -16.78 -3.25
C LEU A 83 5.03 -17.95 -4.24
N GLU A 84 4.51 -17.78 -5.46
CA GLU A 84 4.59 -18.83 -6.49
C GLU A 84 6.03 -19.08 -6.93
N MET A 85 6.85 -18.05 -7.09
CA MET A 85 8.29 -18.23 -7.36
C MET A 85 8.97 -19.04 -6.25
N GLY A 86 8.70 -18.72 -4.98
CA GLY A 86 9.23 -19.46 -3.84
C GLY A 86 8.80 -20.92 -3.85
N ARG A 87 7.52 -21.18 -4.10
CA ARG A 87 6.98 -22.56 -4.21
C ARG A 87 7.59 -23.35 -5.36
N MET A 88 7.81 -22.72 -6.52
CA MET A 88 8.49 -23.36 -7.65
C MET A 88 9.93 -23.75 -7.26
N ALA A 89 10.66 -22.84 -6.61
CA ALA A 89 12.02 -23.14 -6.14
C ALA A 89 12.06 -24.28 -5.11
N GLU A 90 11.12 -24.32 -4.16
CA GLU A 90 10.99 -25.36 -3.16
C GLU A 90 10.70 -26.74 -3.77
N ARG A 91 9.95 -26.78 -4.88
CA ARG A 91 9.69 -28.00 -5.65
C ARG A 91 10.85 -28.41 -6.58
N GLY A 92 11.92 -27.61 -6.65
CA GLY A 92 13.05 -27.83 -7.56
C GLY A 92 12.74 -27.53 -9.02
N GLU A 93 11.69 -26.74 -9.31
CA GLU A 93 11.34 -26.30 -10.67
C GLU A 93 12.31 -25.20 -11.15
N ALA A 94 12.59 -25.19 -12.44
CA ALA A 94 13.45 -24.16 -13.02
C ALA A 94 12.71 -22.84 -13.14
N LEU A 95 13.25 -21.78 -12.53
CA LEU A 95 12.74 -20.42 -12.64
C LEU A 95 13.22 -19.77 -13.96
N THR A 96 12.70 -20.25 -15.09
CA THR A 96 13.01 -19.68 -16.40
C THR A 96 12.17 -18.42 -16.67
N ALA A 97 12.66 -17.54 -17.56
CA ALA A 97 11.91 -16.35 -17.95
C ALA A 97 10.51 -16.69 -18.49
N ASP A 98 10.40 -17.74 -19.29
CA ASP A 98 9.12 -18.18 -19.87
C ASP A 98 8.15 -18.66 -18.78
N ALA A 99 8.60 -19.51 -17.85
CA ALA A 99 7.77 -20.00 -16.75
C ALA A 99 7.29 -18.86 -15.84
N LEU A 100 8.15 -17.89 -15.52
CA LEU A 100 7.80 -16.72 -14.72
C LEU A 100 6.83 -15.82 -15.46
N SER A 101 7.03 -15.57 -16.76
CA SER A 101 6.14 -14.74 -17.58
C SER A 101 4.76 -15.36 -17.73
N GLU A 102 4.66 -16.68 -17.89
CA GLU A 102 3.39 -17.40 -17.92
C GLU A 102 2.62 -17.23 -16.59
N LYS A 103 3.30 -17.42 -15.46
CA LYS A 103 2.71 -17.23 -14.13
C LYS A 103 2.24 -15.80 -13.91
N TYR A 104 3.09 -14.83 -14.26
CA TYR A 104 2.75 -13.41 -14.11
C TYR A 104 1.55 -13.01 -14.95
N LEU A 105 1.48 -13.43 -16.22
CA LEU A 105 0.35 -13.16 -17.10
C LEU A 105 -0.95 -13.79 -16.58
N ALA A 106 -0.88 -15.01 -16.06
CA ALA A 106 -2.03 -15.69 -15.47
C ALA A 106 -2.59 -14.91 -14.26
N LEU A 107 -1.73 -14.46 -13.37
CA LEU A 107 -2.11 -13.63 -12.22
C LEU A 107 -2.66 -12.27 -12.67
N ASN A 108 -2.04 -11.62 -13.66
CA ASN A 108 -2.52 -10.36 -14.21
C ASN A 108 -3.96 -10.50 -14.73
N LYS A 109 -4.25 -11.52 -15.53
CA LYS A 109 -5.59 -11.82 -16.03
C LYS A 109 -6.59 -12.10 -14.90
N LEU A 110 -6.17 -12.82 -13.86
CA LEU A 110 -7.01 -13.15 -12.72
C LEU A 110 -7.41 -11.88 -11.93
N TYR A 111 -6.44 -11.02 -11.64
CA TYR A 111 -6.66 -9.83 -10.79
C TYR A 111 -7.39 -8.71 -11.52
N PHE A 112 -7.12 -8.51 -12.80
CA PHE A 112 -7.72 -7.41 -13.57
C PHE A 112 -9.00 -7.82 -14.34
N GLY A 113 -9.26 -9.12 -14.44
CA GLY A 113 -10.49 -9.66 -15.01
C GLY A 113 -10.57 -9.59 -16.54
N PRO A 114 -11.65 -10.14 -17.11
CA PRO A 114 -11.78 -10.32 -18.56
C PRO A 114 -12.03 -9.03 -19.36
N GLU A 115 -12.47 -7.96 -18.69
CA GLU A 115 -12.71 -6.67 -19.34
C GLU A 115 -11.41 -5.86 -19.57
N MET A 116 -10.30 -6.29 -18.93
CA MET A 116 -9.00 -5.68 -19.12
C MET A 116 -8.20 -6.44 -20.19
N VAL A 117 -7.71 -5.72 -21.19
CA VAL A 117 -6.79 -6.30 -22.18
C VAL A 117 -5.41 -6.48 -21.54
N SER A 118 -5.02 -7.75 -21.33
CA SER A 118 -3.68 -8.13 -20.90
C SER A 118 -2.90 -8.56 -22.14
N ASP A 119 -2.05 -7.67 -22.66
CA ASP A 119 -1.20 -7.96 -23.81
C ASP A 119 0.03 -8.81 -23.42
N ASP A 120 0.76 -9.30 -24.43
CA ASP A 120 1.94 -10.13 -24.18
C ASP A 120 3.09 -9.36 -23.50
N ALA A 121 3.13 -8.02 -23.64
CA ALA A 121 4.17 -7.21 -23.02
C ALA A 121 4.03 -7.17 -21.49
N ILE A 122 2.80 -7.22 -20.96
CA ILE A 122 2.57 -7.24 -19.51
C ILE A 122 3.15 -8.49 -18.86
N ALA A 123 3.27 -9.60 -19.58
CA ALA A 123 3.87 -10.82 -19.08
C ALA A 123 5.33 -10.66 -18.62
N LEU A 124 6.02 -9.66 -19.15
CA LEU A 124 7.42 -9.35 -18.85
C LEU A 124 7.58 -8.29 -17.76
N GLU A 125 6.49 -7.74 -17.22
CA GLU A 125 6.57 -6.64 -16.26
C GLU A 125 7.35 -7.00 -14.99
N TRP A 126 7.28 -8.25 -14.53
CA TRP A 126 8.01 -8.74 -13.37
C TRP A 126 9.51 -8.48 -13.44
N ALA A 127 10.10 -8.53 -14.64
CA ALA A 127 11.54 -8.36 -14.85
C ALA A 127 12.05 -6.94 -14.52
N ARG A 128 11.17 -5.93 -14.52
CA ARG A 128 11.53 -4.54 -14.19
C ARG A 128 11.22 -4.14 -12.76
N ILE A 129 10.66 -5.03 -11.93
CA ILE A 129 10.24 -4.74 -10.56
C ILE A 129 11.39 -5.07 -9.60
N PRO A 130 12.16 -4.09 -9.10
CA PRO A 130 13.31 -4.37 -8.24
C PRO A 130 12.90 -4.94 -6.87
N HIS A 131 11.65 -4.71 -6.44
CA HIS A 131 11.14 -5.18 -5.15
C HIS A 131 11.15 -6.69 -5.00
N PHE A 132 11.09 -7.45 -6.08
CA PHE A 132 11.19 -8.91 -6.03
C PHE A 132 12.57 -9.43 -5.57
N PHE A 133 13.58 -8.54 -5.57
CA PHE A 133 14.90 -8.86 -4.99
C PHE A 133 14.98 -8.60 -3.48
N TYR A 134 13.93 -8.02 -2.87
CA TYR A 134 13.89 -7.71 -1.43
C TYR A 134 13.19 -8.76 -0.58
N ASN A 135 12.92 -9.92 -1.12
CA ASN A 135 12.40 -11.10 -0.44
C ASN A 135 11.13 -10.82 0.39
N TYR A 136 9.97 -11.05 -0.19
CA TYR A 136 8.65 -10.85 0.42
C TYR A 136 8.40 -9.43 0.96
N TYR A 137 8.83 -8.43 0.21
CA TYR A 137 8.66 -7.05 0.61
C TYR A 137 7.28 -6.46 0.25
N VAL A 138 6.75 -6.80 -0.92
CA VAL A 138 5.63 -6.05 -1.54
C VAL A 138 4.28 -6.20 -0.84
N PHE A 139 4.06 -7.28 -0.07
CA PHE A 139 2.81 -7.47 0.69
C PHE A 139 2.57 -6.33 1.70
N GLN A 140 3.62 -5.67 2.16
CA GLN A 140 3.56 -4.58 3.13
C GLN A 140 2.74 -3.39 2.64
N TYR A 141 2.71 -3.14 1.33
CA TYR A 141 1.92 -2.05 0.76
C TYR A 141 0.41 -2.28 0.94
N ALA A 142 -0.08 -3.48 0.61
CA ALA A 142 -1.50 -3.80 0.74
C ALA A 142 -1.96 -3.84 2.21
N THR A 143 -1.14 -4.41 3.09
CA THR A 143 -1.44 -4.48 4.53
C THR A 143 -1.37 -3.10 5.18
N GLY A 144 -0.36 -2.30 4.86
CA GLY A 144 -0.20 -0.92 5.34
C GLY A 144 -1.37 -0.02 4.92
N PHE A 145 -1.76 -0.09 3.65
CA PHE A 145 -2.93 0.64 3.14
C PHE A 145 -4.22 0.23 3.87
N SER A 146 -4.44 -1.05 4.06
CA SER A 146 -5.63 -1.56 4.75
C SER A 146 -5.69 -1.08 6.21
N ALA A 147 -4.56 -1.12 6.93
CA ALA A 147 -4.44 -0.60 8.28
C ALA A 147 -4.71 0.91 8.34
N ALA A 148 -4.14 1.68 7.40
CA ALA A 148 -4.33 3.13 7.32
C ALA A 148 -5.79 3.51 7.11
N VAL A 149 -6.49 2.82 6.19
CA VAL A 149 -7.93 3.04 5.95
C VAL A 149 -8.75 2.69 7.20
N ALA A 150 -8.44 1.59 7.89
CA ALA A 150 -9.12 1.20 9.11
C ALA A 150 -8.92 2.24 10.23
N ILE A 151 -7.68 2.72 10.43
CA ILE A 151 -7.35 3.77 11.41
C ILE A 151 -8.06 5.08 11.07
N ALA A 152 -7.99 5.54 9.82
CA ALA A 152 -8.65 6.79 9.40
C ALA A 152 -10.17 6.72 9.61
N ASN A 153 -10.81 5.61 9.24
CA ASN A 153 -12.23 5.41 9.48
C ASN A 153 -12.57 5.37 10.98
N ARG A 154 -11.72 4.78 11.81
CA ARG A 154 -11.89 4.79 13.26
C ARG A 154 -11.80 6.20 13.82
N ILE A 155 -10.82 7.00 13.41
CA ILE A 155 -10.67 8.41 13.81
C ILE A 155 -11.92 9.21 13.44
N LEU A 156 -12.42 9.05 12.22
CA LEU A 156 -13.61 9.78 11.74
C LEU A 156 -14.90 9.37 12.48
N ARG A 157 -15.01 8.15 12.97
CA ARG A 157 -16.16 7.65 13.68
C ARG A 157 -16.11 7.94 15.18
N GLU A 158 -14.95 7.77 15.83
CA GLU A 158 -14.79 7.79 17.28
C GLU A 158 -14.15 9.10 17.79
N GLY A 159 -13.61 9.92 16.90
CA GLY A 159 -13.12 11.27 17.22
C GLY A 159 -11.83 11.30 18.06
N ALA A 160 -11.83 12.09 19.12
CA ALA A 160 -10.63 12.44 19.89
C ALA A 160 -9.90 11.24 20.50
N ASP A 161 -10.62 10.26 21.00
CA ASP A 161 -10.04 9.08 21.65
C ASP A 161 -9.26 8.22 20.63
N ALA A 162 -9.86 7.97 19.47
CA ALA A 162 -9.17 7.25 18.38
C ALA A 162 -7.97 8.04 17.83
N ALA A 163 -8.06 9.37 17.78
CA ALA A 163 -6.93 10.21 17.40
C ALA A 163 -5.80 10.16 18.44
N ALA A 164 -6.12 10.05 19.73
CA ALA A 164 -5.12 9.84 20.79
C ALA A 164 -4.46 8.48 20.67
N ASP A 165 -5.22 7.41 20.39
CA ASP A 165 -4.68 6.07 20.12
C ASP A 165 -3.73 6.08 18.92
N TYR A 166 -4.11 6.77 17.84
CA TYR A 166 -3.26 6.91 16.66
C TYR A 166 -1.94 7.65 16.97
N LYS A 167 -1.98 8.71 17.76
CA LYS A 167 -0.77 9.40 18.21
C LYS A 167 0.13 8.51 19.07
N ARG A 168 -0.45 7.63 19.90
CA ARG A 168 0.33 6.62 20.62
C ARG A 168 1.02 5.63 19.67
N PHE A 169 0.30 5.16 18.64
CA PHE A 169 0.90 4.34 17.59
C PHE A 169 2.09 5.05 16.92
N LEU A 170 1.95 6.32 16.52
CA LEU A 170 3.05 7.10 15.93
C LEU A 170 4.24 7.31 16.87
N SER A 171 4.05 7.12 18.17
CA SER A 171 5.08 7.29 19.21
C SER A 171 5.79 5.97 19.56
N GLY A 172 5.46 4.86 18.90
CA GLY A 172 5.91 3.53 19.26
C GLY A 172 7.37 3.23 18.95
N GLY A 173 7.94 3.85 17.92
CA GLY A 173 9.27 3.51 17.42
C GLY A 173 9.33 2.10 16.81
N GLY A 174 10.52 1.49 16.77
CA GLY A 174 10.79 0.15 16.26
C GLY A 174 11.45 -0.77 17.29
#